data_86ca7a5444e8bd4159a4812f5eca2562
#
_entry.id   86ca7a5444e8bd4159a4812f5eca2562
#
_cell.length_a   1.000
_cell.length_b   1.000
_cell.length_c   1.000
_cell.angle_alpha   90.00
_cell.angle_beta   90.00
_cell.angle_gamma   90.00
#
_symmetry.space_group_name_H-M   'P 1'
#
loop_
_entity.id
_entity.type
_entity.pdbx_description
1 polymer ?
#
loop_
_entity_poly.entity_id
_entity_poly.type
_entity_poly.pdbx_seq_one_letter_code
_entity_poly.pdbx_strand_id
1 'polypeptide(L)'
;MLVVSFIGFENDTIHVSNRNETLDIVLREGVELSEVNVVSRKLGTMKLRNSVMNEDMISSAELSRAACCNLGESFVTNPSVDVTYSDAATGAKQIKLLGLSGTYVQMMTENVPNYRGSAAPYGLGYVPGPWMQSIQVSKGSSSVKNGYEAITGQINVEFKKPQLPEADWFSANLFASSTNRYEANADATVKLSKRWSTSLLAHYENETKAHDSNDDGFADIPRVEQYNLWNRWAYMGDRYVFQAGIKVLTEDRN
;
A
#
# COMPACT_ATOMS: atom_id res chain seq x y z
N MET A 1 -45.91 25.01 -29.45
CA MET A 1 -44.65 24.87 -28.72
C MET A 1 -44.21 23.42 -28.81
N LEU A 2 -43.03 23.20 -29.41
CA LEU A 2 -42.44 21.88 -29.57
C LEU A 2 -41.10 21.87 -28.82
N VAL A 3 -40.91 20.91 -27.94
CA VAL A 3 -39.63 20.71 -27.23
C VAL A 3 -38.93 19.53 -27.87
N VAL A 4 -37.73 19.75 -28.33
CA VAL A 4 -36.90 18.70 -28.94
C VAL A 4 -35.73 18.40 -27.99
N SER A 5 -35.55 17.14 -27.65
CA SER A 5 -34.49 16.68 -26.76
C SER A 5 -33.82 15.42 -27.31
N PHE A 6 -32.51 15.34 -27.14
CA PHE A 6 -31.75 14.15 -27.46
C PHE A 6 -30.65 13.97 -26.42
N ILE A 7 -30.28 12.74 -26.12
CA ILE A 7 -29.27 12.43 -25.09
C ILE A 7 -27.91 13.03 -25.55
N GLY A 8 -27.30 13.85 -24.69
CA GLY A 8 -26.03 14.53 -25.00
C GLY A 8 -26.18 15.92 -25.65
N PHE A 9 -27.39 16.40 -25.86
CA PHE A 9 -27.68 17.71 -26.45
C PHE A 9 -28.55 18.57 -25.53
N GLU A 10 -28.44 19.90 -25.63
CA GLU A 10 -29.31 20.82 -24.95
C GLU A 10 -30.74 20.75 -25.52
N ASN A 11 -31.73 20.81 -24.65
CA ASN A 11 -33.12 20.85 -25.09
C ASN A 11 -33.40 22.16 -25.79
N ASP A 12 -33.96 22.08 -27.00
CA ASP A 12 -34.41 23.28 -27.75
C ASP A 12 -35.95 23.37 -27.78
N THR A 13 -36.45 24.58 -27.66
CA THR A 13 -37.88 24.85 -27.60
C THR A 13 -38.30 25.79 -28.74
N ILE A 14 -39.10 25.27 -29.67
CA ILE A 14 -39.48 25.96 -30.89
C ILE A 14 -40.99 26.27 -30.88
N HIS A 15 -41.34 27.49 -31.25
CA HIS A 15 -42.72 27.89 -31.47
C HIS A 15 -43.12 27.57 -32.92
N VAL A 16 -43.98 26.61 -33.11
CA VAL A 16 -44.52 26.23 -34.42
C VAL A 16 -45.76 27.06 -34.68
N SER A 17 -45.73 27.90 -35.72
CA SER A 17 -46.83 28.79 -36.07
C SER A 17 -47.78 28.19 -37.13
N ASN A 18 -47.33 27.22 -37.91
CA ASN A 18 -48.12 26.61 -38.98
C ASN A 18 -48.01 25.07 -38.98
N ARG A 19 -49.15 24.36 -39.31
CA ARG A 19 -49.20 22.91 -39.31
C ARG A 19 -48.40 22.18 -40.40
N ASN A 20 -48.05 22.90 -41.46
CA ASN A 20 -47.36 22.33 -42.64
C ASN A 20 -45.96 22.94 -42.85
N GLU A 21 -45.30 23.35 -41.82
CA GLU A 21 -43.94 23.88 -41.87
C GLU A 21 -42.92 22.76 -41.65
N THR A 22 -41.91 22.68 -42.54
CA THR A 22 -40.77 21.79 -42.34
C THR A 22 -39.76 22.51 -41.45
N LEU A 23 -39.49 21.96 -40.29
CA LEU A 23 -38.55 22.53 -39.32
C LEU A 23 -37.23 21.74 -39.42
N ASP A 24 -36.16 22.46 -39.72
CA ASP A 24 -34.79 21.90 -39.61
C ASP A 24 -34.21 22.34 -38.26
N ILE A 25 -33.98 21.37 -37.39
CA ILE A 25 -33.62 21.63 -36.01
C ILE A 25 -32.22 21.11 -35.76
N VAL A 26 -31.30 22.02 -35.46
CA VAL A 26 -29.91 21.73 -35.10
C VAL A 26 -29.75 21.86 -33.58
N LEU A 27 -29.68 20.71 -32.89
CA LEU A 27 -29.42 20.70 -31.45
C LEU A 27 -27.95 21.03 -31.18
N ARG A 28 -27.70 21.83 -30.16
CA ARG A 28 -26.34 22.12 -29.68
C ARG A 28 -25.88 20.99 -28.77
N GLU A 29 -24.62 20.58 -28.90
CA GLU A 29 -24.02 19.62 -27.96
C GLU A 29 -24.15 20.16 -26.54
N GLY A 30 -24.74 19.37 -25.66
CA GLY A 30 -24.79 19.67 -24.24
C GLY A 30 -23.37 19.66 -23.66
N VAL A 31 -23.15 20.45 -22.63
CA VAL A 31 -21.89 20.44 -21.90
C VAL A 31 -21.67 19.02 -21.39
N GLU A 32 -20.66 18.30 -21.89
CA GLU A 32 -20.18 17.09 -21.25
C GLU A 32 -19.87 17.45 -19.80
N LEU A 33 -20.70 16.95 -18.89
CA LEU A 33 -20.35 16.94 -17.48
C LEU A 33 -19.09 16.09 -17.38
N SER A 34 -17.94 16.75 -17.28
CA SER A 34 -16.70 16.05 -16.94
C SER A 34 -16.98 15.18 -15.73
N GLU A 35 -16.70 13.90 -15.86
CA GLU A 35 -16.85 12.92 -14.78
C GLU A 35 -16.21 13.48 -13.52
N VAL A 36 -17.04 13.85 -12.55
CA VAL A 36 -16.54 14.27 -11.24
C VAL A 36 -16.14 12.99 -10.54
N ASN A 37 -14.88 12.62 -10.69
CA ASN A 37 -14.26 11.57 -9.90
C ASN A 37 -14.19 12.05 -8.45
N VAL A 38 -15.25 11.77 -7.68
CA VAL A 38 -15.25 11.98 -6.23
C VAL A 38 -14.38 10.90 -5.61
N VAL A 39 -13.08 11.15 -5.55
CA VAL A 39 -12.16 10.32 -4.78
C VAL A 39 -12.37 10.65 -3.30
N SER A 40 -13.31 9.96 -2.66
CA SER A 40 -13.45 10.01 -1.21
C SER A 40 -12.36 9.13 -0.58
N ARG A 41 -11.29 9.73 -0.10
CA ARG A 41 -10.33 9.05 0.76
C ARG A 41 -10.93 8.91 2.15
N LYS A 42 -11.44 7.73 2.48
CA LYS A 42 -11.77 7.41 3.86
C LYS A 42 -10.47 7.20 4.63
N LEU A 43 -10.25 7.99 5.67
CA LEU A 43 -9.18 7.78 6.65
C LEU A 43 -9.52 6.54 7.49
N GLY A 44 -8.53 5.67 7.69
CA GLY A 44 -8.64 4.49 8.54
C GLY A 44 -8.61 3.15 7.79
N THR A 45 -8.81 2.09 8.55
CA THR A 45 -8.96 0.73 8.00
C THR A 45 -10.31 0.63 7.30
N MET A 46 -10.31 0.28 6.03
CA MET A 46 -11.52 0.14 5.21
C MET A 46 -11.81 -1.32 4.90
N LYS A 47 -13.08 -1.71 5.06
CA LYS A 47 -13.57 -3.00 4.60
C LYS A 47 -13.91 -2.92 3.12
N LEU A 48 -13.27 -3.75 2.30
CA LEU A 48 -13.54 -3.84 0.86
C LEU A 48 -14.86 -4.61 0.62
N ARG A 49 -15.93 -3.89 0.33
CA ARG A 49 -17.28 -4.47 0.16
C ARG A 49 -17.45 -5.27 -1.13
N ASN A 50 -16.65 -5.00 -2.13
CA ASN A 50 -16.75 -5.62 -3.47
C ASN A 50 -15.73 -6.77 -3.64
N SER A 51 -14.95 -7.12 -2.62
CA SER A 51 -14.07 -8.27 -2.66
C SER A 51 -14.87 -9.55 -2.37
N VAL A 52 -14.53 -10.63 -3.07
CA VAL A 52 -15.06 -11.97 -2.79
C VAL A 52 -14.56 -12.48 -1.44
N MET A 53 -13.43 -11.97 -0.97
CA MET A 53 -12.81 -12.28 0.30
C MET A 53 -13.16 -11.23 1.36
N ASN A 54 -13.10 -11.61 2.63
CA ASN A 54 -13.24 -10.66 3.72
C ASN A 54 -11.93 -9.89 3.90
N GLU A 55 -11.82 -8.75 3.21
CA GLU A 55 -10.60 -7.96 3.15
C GLU A 55 -10.74 -6.63 3.88
N ASP A 56 -9.76 -6.34 4.70
CA ASP A 56 -9.53 -5.03 5.28
C ASP A 56 -8.33 -4.37 4.58
N MET A 57 -8.44 -3.08 4.27
CA MET A 57 -7.35 -2.28 3.70
C MET A 57 -6.94 -1.19 4.68
N ILE A 58 -5.67 -1.16 5.04
CA ILE A 58 -5.03 -0.08 5.79
C ILE A 58 -4.42 0.87 4.77
N SER A 59 -4.87 2.12 4.77
CA SER A 59 -4.41 3.13 3.81
C SER A 59 -3.10 3.81 4.26
N SER A 60 -2.41 4.48 3.32
CA SER A 60 -1.21 5.28 3.62
C SER A 60 -1.46 6.36 4.68
N ALA A 61 -2.65 6.95 4.70
CA ALA A 61 -3.03 7.93 5.71
C ALA A 61 -3.12 7.33 7.12
N GLU A 62 -3.60 6.09 7.25
CA GLU A 62 -3.62 5.38 8.53
C GLU A 62 -2.20 4.99 8.97
N LEU A 63 -1.40 4.48 8.04
CA LEU A 63 0.00 4.13 8.30
C LEU A 63 0.82 5.34 8.76
N SER A 64 0.63 6.49 8.14
CA SER A 64 1.29 7.75 8.55
C SER A 64 0.82 8.23 9.92
N ARG A 65 -0.48 8.07 10.23
CA ARG A 65 -1.04 8.45 11.53
C ARG A 65 -0.55 7.55 12.67
N ALA A 66 -0.40 6.27 12.41
CA ALA A 66 0.15 5.31 13.36
C ALA A 66 1.66 5.46 13.54
N ALA A 67 2.32 6.33 12.75
CA ALA A 67 3.78 6.55 12.76
C ALA A 67 4.58 5.25 12.71
N CYS A 68 4.13 4.29 11.90
CA CYS A 68 4.70 2.95 11.82
C CYS A 68 6.10 2.99 11.22
N CYS A 69 7.07 2.46 11.94
CA CYS A 69 8.45 2.35 11.46
C CYS A 69 8.64 1.17 10.51
N ASN A 70 7.94 0.06 10.76
CA ASN A 70 8.00 -1.14 9.93
C ASN A 70 6.62 -1.83 9.83
N LEU A 71 6.55 -2.86 8.99
CA LEU A 71 5.31 -3.61 8.76
C LEU A 71 4.75 -4.24 10.04
N GLY A 72 5.60 -4.73 10.94
CA GLY A 72 5.14 -5.31 12.21
C GLY A 72 4.36 -4.31 13.07
N GLU A 73 4.81 -3.08 13.12
CA GLU A 73 4.17 -2.01 13.90
C GLU A 73 2.89 -1.48 13.24
N SER A 74 2.72 -1.70 11.95
CA SER A 74 1.56 -1.24 11.18
C SER A 74 0.24 -1.88 11.58
N PHE A 75 0.29 -2.99 12.31
CA PHE A 75 -0.91 -3.73 12.71
C PHE A 75 -1.45 -3.34 14.09
N VAL A 76 -0.78 -2.45 14.82
CA VAL A 76 -1.21 -2.02 16.16
C VAL A 76 -2.64 -1.47 16.17
N THR A 77 -3.08 -0.84 15.09
CA THR A 77 -4.43 -0.31 14.94
C THR A 77 -5.42 -1.30 14.33
N ASN A 78 -4.97 -2.48 13.90
CA ASN A 78 -5.83 -3.48 13.26
C ASN A 78 -6.21 -4.60 14.25
N PRO A 79 -7.47 -4.70 14.68
CA PRO A 79 -7.89 -5.66 15.68
C PRO A 79 -7.87 -7.12 15.19
N SER A 80 -7.64 -7.35 13.91
CA SER A 80 -7.65 -8.69 13.32
C SER A 80 -6.28 -9.34 13.23
N VAL A 81 -5.24 -8.54 13.37
CA VAL A 81 -3.83 -8.98 13.26
C VAL A 81 -3.12 -8.65 14.55
N ASP A 82 -2.57 -9.65 15.18
CA ASP A 82 -1.71 -9.52 16.35
C ASP A 82 -0.26 -9.81 15.93
N VAL A 83 0.68 -8.99 16.40
CA VAL A 83 2.11 -9.16 16.17
C VAL A 83 2.80 -9.29 17.51
N THR A 84 3.45 -10.41 17.69
CA THR A 84 4.18 -10.71 18.93
C THR A 84 5.62 -11.07 18.62
N TYR A 85 6.53 -10.82 19.56
CA TYR A 85 7.88 -11.36 19.49
C TYR A 85 7.83 -12.87 19.71
N SER A 86 8.45 -13.62 18.82
CA SER A 86 8.64 -15.06 18.98
C SER A 86 9.95 -15.42 19.68
N ASP A 87 10.92 -14.51 19.57
CA ASP A 87 12.21 -14.60 20.25
C ASP A 87 12.74 -13.17 20.47
N ALA A 88 12.96 -12.81 21.72
CA ALA A 88 13.43 -11.48 22.11
C ALA A 88 14.91 -11.29 21.72
N ALA A 89 15.75 -12.29 21.92
CA ALA A 89 17.19 -12.20 21.67
C ALA A 89 17.52 -11.89 20.20
N THR A 90 16.77 -12.45 19.27
CA THR A 90 16.94 -12.21 17.84
C THR A 90 15.97 -11.15 17.30
N GLY A 91 15.01 -10.69 18.11
CA GLY A 91 13.95 -9.79 17.69
C GLY A 91 13.01 -10.39 16.64
N ALA A 92 12.96 -11.72 16.54
CA ALA A 92 12.07 -12.40 15.63
C ALA A 92 10.61 -12.15 16.02
N LYS A 93 9.79 -11.78 15.04
CA LYS A 93 8.38 -11.47 15.21
C LYS A 93 7.50 -12.48 14.49
N GLN A 94 6.32 -12.73 15.01
CA GLN A 94 5.30 -13.54 14.34
C GLN A 94 3.97 -12.81 14.27
N ILE A 95 3.32 -12.97 13.14
CA ILE A 95 1.95 -12.54 12.96
C ILE A 95 1.02 -13.64 13.46
N LYS A 96 -0.06 -13.22 14.13
CA LYS A 96 -1.22 -14.09 14.42
C LYS A 96 -2.42 -13.49 13.70
N LEU A 97 -3.06 -14.28 12.89
CA LEU A 97 -4.30 -13.92 12.21
C LEU A 97 -5.37 -14.95 12.60
N LEU A 98 -6.52 -14.46 13.08
CA LEU A 98 -7.59 -15.31 13.61
C LEU A 98 -7.11 -16.26 14.71
N GLY A 99 -6.13 -15.85 15.51
CA GLY A 99 -5.59 -16.62 16.65
C GLY A 99 -4.56 -17.68 16.31
N LEU A 100 -4.24 -17.90 15.02
CA LEU A 100 -3.22 -18.86 14.59
C LEU A 100 -1.93 -18.14 14.18
N SER A 101 -0.80 -18.77 14.47
CA SER A 101 0.53 -18.21 14.30
C SER A 101 1.00 -18.13 12.84
N GLY A 102 2.08 -17.42 12.62
CA GLY A 102 2.56 -16.91 11.35
C GLY A 102 2.83 -17.89 10.22
N THR A 103 3.06 -19.18 10.49
CA THR A 103 3.22 -20.19 9.43
C THR A 103 1.95 -20.46 8.63
N TYR A 104 0.81 -20.03 9.15
CA TYR A 104 -0.52 -20.16 8.52
C TYR A 104 -1.00 -18.88 7.84
N VAL A 105 -0.19 -17.83 7.86
CA VAL A 105 -0.46 -16.54 7.23
C VAL A 105 0.49 -16.35 6.06
N GLN A 106 -0.04 -16.14 4.89
CA GLN A 106 0.77 -15.87 3.71
C GLN A 106 1.14 -14.38 3.63
N MET A 107 2.45 -14.11 3.59
CA MET A 107 2.97 -12.78 3.33
C MET A 107 3.22 -12.56 1.85
N MET A 108 2.80 -11.40 1.35
CA MET A 108 2.99 -11.00 -0.03
C MET A 108 3.45 -9.54 -0.12
N THR A 109 4.23 -9.28 -1.15
CA THR A 109 4.55 -7.91 -1.58
C THR A 109 4.08 -7.77 -3.02
N GLU A 110 3.16 -6.85 -3.26
CA GLU A 110 2.59 -6.58 -4.60
C GLU A 110 2.04 -7.85 -5.28
N ASN A 111 1.29 -8.63 -4.51
CA ASN A 111 0.69 -9.91 -4.90
C ASN A 111 1.69 -11.03 -5.25
N VAL A 112 2.96 -10.86 -4.91
CA VAL A 112 3.99 -11.90 -5.04
C VAL A 112 4.35 -12.43 -3.64
N PRO A 113 4.29 -13.75 -3.41
CA PRO A 113 4.69 -14.35 -2.13
C PRO A 113 6.12 -13.95 -1.74
N ASN A 114 6.28 -13.46 -0.54
CA ASN A 114 7.53 -12.95 -0.01
C ASN A 114 7.70 -13.31 1.47
N TYR A 115 8.93 -13.31 1.97
CA TYR A 115 9.26 -13.60 3.37
C TYR A 115 8.68 -14.94 3.87
N ARG A 116 9.03 -16.01 3.17
CA ARG A 116 8.55 -17.38 3.45
C ARG A 116 9.58 -18.20 4.23
N GLY A 117 9.10 -19.24 4.89
CA GLY A 117 9.98 -20.18 5.62
C GLY A 117 10.79 -19.49 6.71
N SER A 118 12.11 -19.66 6.72
CA SER A 118 13.02 -19.09 7.72
C SER A 118 13.11 -17.55 7.70
N ALA A 119 12.74 -16.91 6.60
CA ALA A 119 12.70 -15.45 6.51
C ALA A 119 11.44 -14.83 7.11
N ALA A 120 10.39 -15.61 7.34
CA ALA A 120 9.10 -15.10 7.83
C ALA A 120 9.20 -14.32 9.16
N PRO A 121 9.95 -14.78 10.19
CA PRO A 121 10.05 -14.09 11.47
C PRO A 121 10.74 -12.70 11.38
N TYR A 122 11.59 -12.50 10.39
CA TYR A 122 12.35 -11.25 10.21
C TYR A 122 11.73 -10.33 9.14
N GLY A 123 10.94 -10.93 8.24
CA GLY A 123 10.33 -10.22 7.09
C GLY A 123 9.50 -9.00 7.47
N LEU A 124 8.94 -8.98 8.67
CA LEU A 124 8.18 -7.84 9.19
C LEU A 124 9.04 -6.59 9.42
N GLY A 125 10.31 -6.78 9.79
CA GLY A 125 11.30 -5.70 9.92
C GLY A 125 11.87 -5.24 8.57
N TYR A 126 11.75 -6.05 7.51
CA TYR A 126 12.34 -5.75 6.19
C TYR A 126 11.45 -4.88 5.29
N VAL A 127 10.33 -4.42 5.82
CA VAL A 127 9.39 -3.55 5.11
C VAL A 127 9.25 -2.25 5.90
N PRO A 128 9.99 -1.20 5.50
CA PRO A 128 9.89 0.10 6.15
C PRO A 128 8.50 0.72 6.02
N GLY A 129 8.00 1.31 7.10
CA GLY A 129 6.70 1.96 7.15
C GLY A 129 6.48 3.01 6.05
N PRO A 130 7.42 3.95 5.86
CA PRO A 130 7.30 4.99 4.85
C PRO A 130 7.27 4.51 3.40
N TRP A 131 7.66 3.25 3.13
CA TRP A 131 7.59 2.66 1.78
C TRP A 131 6.20 2.20 1.40
N MET A 132 5.34 1.96 2.40
CA MET A 132 4.04 1.33 2.20
C MET A 132 3.00 2.34 1.69
N GLN A 133 2.33 1.99 0.61
CA GLN A 133 1.15 2.68 0.09
C GLN A 133 -0.13 2.18 0.75
N SER A 134 -0.22 0.87 0.94
CA SER A 134 -1.34 0.23 1.63
C SER A 134 -0.97 -1.19 2.06
N ILE A 135 -1.72 -1.70 3.04
CA ILE A 135 -1.68 -3.09 3.45
C ILE A 135 -3.09 -3.66 3.28
N GLN A 136 -3.19 -4.80 2.61
CA GLN A 136 -4.43 -5.56 2.47
C GLN A 136 -4.35 -6.80 3.35
N VAL A 137 -5.34 -6.99 4.20
CA VAL A 137 -5.47 -8.14 5.11
C VAL A 137 -6.70 -8.93 4.69
N SER A 138 -6.51 -10.07 4.05
CA SER A 138 -7.57 -10.99 3.67
C SER A 138 -7.69 -12.09 4.72
N LYS A 139 -8.89 -12.30 5.23
CA LYS A 139 -9.19 -13.25 6.30
C LYS A 139 -9.80 -14.52 5.73
N GLY A 140 -9.34 -15.65 6.22
CA GLY A 140 -9.75 -16.98 5.78
C GLY A 140 -8.85 -17.54 4.68
N SER A 141 -9.12 -18.78 4.26
CA SER A 141 -8.32 -19.46 3.23
C SER A 141 -8.29 -18.68 1.93
N SER A 142 -7.11 -18.54 1.36
CA SER A 142 -6.89 -17.81 0.11
C SER A 142 -6.62 -18.77 -1.06
N SER A 143 -6.48 -18.20 -2.26
CA SER A 143 -6.21 -18.98 -3.47
C SER A 143 -4.86 -19.69 -3.39
N VAL A 144 -4.84 -20.97 -3.71
CA VAL A 144 -3.61 -21.78 -3.82
C VAL A 144 -2.66 -21.28 -4.92
N LYS A 145 -3.11 -20.37 -5.77
CA LYS A 145 -2.27 -19.72 -6.80
C LYS A 145 -1.05 -19.05 -6.19
N ASN A 146 -1.20 -18.46 -4.99
CA ASN A 146 -0.14 -17.72 -4.33
C ASN A 146 0.71 -18.60 -3.38
N GLY A 147 0.28 -19.82 -3.11
CA GLY A 147 0.96 -20.75 -2.20
C GLY A 147 -0.02 -21.46 -1.27
N TYR A 148 0.51 -22.28 -0.40
CA TYR A 148 -0.27 -23.13 0.52
C TYR A 148 -0.35 -22.56 1.95
N GLU A 149 0.39 -21.51 2.26
CA GLU A 149 0.49 -20.96 3.61
C GLU A 149 -0.77 -20.17 4.04
N ALA A 150 -1.60 -19.74 3.09
CA ALA A 150 -2.79 -18.93 3.34
C ALA A 150 -3.95 -19.75 3.92
N ILE A 151 -3.78 -20.29 5.13
CA ILE A 151 -4.82 -21.05 5.85
C ILE A 151 -5.72 -20.10 6.62
N THR A 152 -5.15 -19.17 7.38
CA THR A 152 -5.90 -18.17 8.16
C THR A 152 -6.10 -16.87 7.37
N GLY A 153 -5.28 -16.63 6.36
CA GLY A 153 -5.36 -15.48 5.49
C GLY A 153 -4.06 -15.11 4.83
N GLN A 154 -4.10 -13.98 4.16
CA GLN A 154 -2.94 -13.40 3.51
C GLN A 154 -2.82 -11.91 3.84
N ILE A 155 -1.59 -11.44 3.90
CA ILE A 155 -1.26 -10.03 4.06
C ILE A 155 -0.46 -9.61 2.84
N ASN A 156 -1.00 -8.66 2.09
CA ASN A 156 -0.35 -8.09 0.90
C ASN A 156 0.04 -6.64 1.15
N VAL A 157 1.30 -6.32 0.93
CA VAL A 157 1.84 -4.98 1.07
C VAL A 157 2.05 -4.38 -0.31
N GLU A 158 1.47 -3.22 -0.54
CA GLU A 158 1.70 -2.42 -1.73
C GLU A 158 2.69 -1.29 -1.41
N PHE A 159 3.77 -1.19 -2.17
CA PHE A 159 4.73 -0.09 -2.04
C PHE A 159 4.31 1.12 -2.86
N LYS A 160 4.85 2.29 -2.52
CA LYS A 160 4.72 3.51 -3.31
C LYS A 160 5.14 3.27 -4.76
N LYS A 161 4.33 3.73 -5.71
CA LYS A 161 4.50 3.48 -7.15
C LYS A 161 4.75 4.78 -7.90
N PRO A 162 5.77 4.84 -8.78
CA PRO A 162 6.15 6.07 -9.47
C PRO A 162 5.14 6.54 -10.52
N GLN A 163 4.28 5.65 -11.00
CA GLN A 163 3.26 5.96 -12.01
C GLN A 163 2.01 6.64 -11.45
N LEU A 164 1.82 6.65 -10.14
CA LEU A 164 0.62 7.25 -9.54
C LEU A 164 0.66 8.78 -9.71
N PRO A 165 -0.49 9.42 -10.00
CA PRO A 165 -0.56 10.88 -10.13
C PRO A 165 -0.13 11.63 -8.87
N GLU A 166 -0.31 11.02 -7.72
CA GLU A 166 -0.07 11.57 -6.39
C GLU A 166 1.33 11.23 -5.84
N ALA A 167 2.19 10.59 -6.67
CA ALA A 167 3.54 10.27 -6.23
C ALA A 167 4.34 11.56 -6.05
N ASP A 168 4.77 11.80 -4.80
CA ASP A 168 5.70 12.88 -4.49
C ASP A 168 7.00 12.68 -5.24
N TRP A 169 7.59 13.78 -5.72
CA TRP A 169 8.89 13.70 -6.38
C TRP A 169 10.01 13.34 -5.40
N PHE A 170 9.85 13.73 -4.13
CA PHE A 170 10.77 13.42 -3.05
C PHE A 170 10.05 13.47 -1.71
N SER A 171 10.37 12.53 -0.82
CA SER A 171 9.95 12.55 0.56
C SER A 171 11.08 12.03 1.45
N ALA A 172 11.19 12.56 2.65
CA ALA A 172 12.13 12.09 3.65
C ALA A 172 11.45 12.01 5.01
N ASN A 173 11.82 10.99 5.77
CA ASN A 173 11.32 10.75 7.12
C ASN A 173 12.51 10.37 8.02
N LEU A 174 12.57 10.98 9.19
CA LEU A 174 13.54 10.68 10.24
C LEU A 174 12.80 10.29 11.51
N PHE A 175 13.25 9.24 12.14
CA PHE A 175 12.71 8.75 13.40
C PHE A 175 13.82 8.57 14.43
N ALA A 176 13.54 8.92 15.66
CA ALA A 176 14.41 8.68 16.82
C ALA A 176 13.58 8.28 18.04
N SER A 177 14.01 7.25 18.75
CA SER A 177 13.35 6.73 19.93
C SER A 177 14.23 6.89 21.17
N SER A 178 13.60 6.92 22.33
CA SER A 178 14.28 6.87 23.63
C SER A 178 15.02 5.54 23.87
N THR A 179 14.70 4.49 23.12
CA THR A 179 15.40 3.20 23.11
C THR A 179 16.68 3.22 22.27
N ASN A 180 17.14 4.40 21.82
CA ASN A 180 18.31 4.59 20.94
C ASN A 180 18.17 3.93 19.57
N ARG A 181 16.95 3.83 19.06
CA ARG A 181 16.65 3.45 17.69
C ARG A 181 16.56 4.70 16.83
N TYR A 182 17.27 4.70 15.73
CA TYR A 182 17.32 5.80 14.76
C TYR A 182 17.00 5.24 13.38
N GLU A 183 16.13 5.93 12.65
CA GLU A 183 15.79 5.56 11.29
C GLU A 183 15.84 6.77 10.37
N ALA A 184 16.28 6.53 9.15
CA ALA A 184 16.24 7.48 8.06
C ALA A 184 15.61 6.83 6.83
N ASN A 185 14.57 7.44 6.31
CA ASN A 185 13.89 7.01 5.11
C ASN A 185 13.91 8.13 4.08
N ALA A 186 14.14 7.79 2.83
CA ALA A 186 14.02 8.71 1.71
C ALA A 186 13.41 8.00 0.51
N ASP A 187 12.51 8.66 -0.17
CA ASP A 187 11.99 8.19 -1.44
C ASP A 187 12.00 9.31 -2.49
N ALA A 188 12.34 8.92 -3.71
CA ALA A 188 12.36 9.83 -4.84
C ALA A 188 11.72 9.18 -6.06
N THR A 189 10.92 9.96 -6.78
CA THR A 189 10.22 9.53 -7.98
C THR A 189 10.54 10.46 -9.14
N VAL A 190 10.95 9.89 -10.26
CA VAL A 190 11.29 10.64 -11.47
C VAL A 190 10.46 10.12 -12.65
N LYS A 191 9.73 11.01 -13.31
CA LYS A 191 9.04 10.74 -14.57
C LYS A 191 10.01 11.05 -15.72
N LEU A 192 10.61 10.02 -16.31
CA LEU A 192 11.59 10.15 -17.40
C LEU A 192 10.94 10.52 -18.73
N SER A 193 9.71 10.05 -18.95
CA SER A 193 8.90 10.37 -20.12
C SER A 193 7.41 10.19 -19.82
N LYS A 194 6.54 10.41 -20.83
CA LYS A 194 5.09 10.15 -20.69
C LYS A 194 4.76 8.68 -20.33
N ARG A 195 5.67 7.75 -20.65
CA ARG A 195 5.47 6.30 -20.47
C ARG A 195 6.42 5.67 -19.45
N TRP A 196 7.57 6.28 -19.17
CA TRP A 196 8.58 5.75 -18.28
C TRP A 196 8.68 6.55 -16.98
N SER A 197 8.70 5.86 -15.88
CA SER A 197 8.95 6.42 -14.55
C SER A 197 9.84 5.48 -13.73
N THR A 198 10.57 6.06 -12.80
CA THR A 198 11.39 5.30 -11.84
C THR A 198 11.23 5.86 -10.46
N SER A 199 11.35 5.00 -9.45
CA SER A 199 11.43 5.41 -8.05
C SER A 199 12.55 4.70 -7.33
N LEU A 200 13.12 5.41 -6.37
CA LEU A 200 14.10 4.89 -5.44
C LEU A 200 13.53 5.06 -4.03
N LEU A 201 13.49 3.97 -3.28
CA LEU A 201 13.14 3.94 -1.87
C LEU A 201 14.39 3.53 -1.10
N ALA A 202 14.81 4.30 -0.12
CA ALA A 202 15.97 4.04 0.72
C ALA A 202 15.57 4.05 2.19
N HIS A 203 16.14 3.15 2.97
CA HIS A 203 15.92 3.03 4.40
C HIS A 203 17.21 2.64 5.10
N TYR A 204 17.46 3.29 6.21
CA TYR A 204 18.49 2.97 7.17
C TYR A 204 17.88 2.89 8.55
N GLU A 205 18.23 1.85 9.29
CA GLU A 205 17.85 1.67 10.69
C GLU A 205 19.09 1.32 11.50
N ASN A 206 19.22 1.91 12.68
CA ASN A 206 20.25 1.56 13.63
C ASN A 206 19.68 1.57 15.05
N GLU A 207 19.71 0.42 15.70
CA GLU A 207 19.46 0.25 17.13
C GLU A 207 20.79 0.03 17.82
N THR A 208 21.34 1.12 18.41
CA THR A 208 22.72 1.17 18.85
C THR A 208 22.98 0.42 20.17
N LYS A 209 21.93 0.13 20.93
CA LYS A 209 22.05 -0.54 22.23
C LYS A 209 21.10 -1.70 22.33
N ALA A 210 21.61 -2.82 22.83
CA ALA A 210 20.75 -3.88 23.35
C ALA A 210 20.08 -3.38 24.64
N HIS A 211 18.78 -3.56 24.76
CA HIS A 211 18.02 -3.22 25.94
C HIS A 211 17.74 -4.46 26.76
N ASP A 212 18.05 -4.37 28.04
CA ASP A 212 17.67 -5.34 29.10
C ASP A 212 16.88 -4.52 30.12
N SER A 213 15.56 -4.64 30.12
CA SER A 213 14.66 -3.82 30.93
C SER A 213 14.44 -4.38 32.33
N ASN A 214 14.78 -5.66 32.52
CA ASN A 214 14.55 -6.42 33.75
C ASN A 214 15.84 -6.81 34.47
N ASP A 215 17.01 -6.44 33.93
CA ASP A 215 18.35 -6.72 34.47
C ASP A 215 18.62 -8.23 34.67
N ASP A 216 18.07 -9.08 33.79
CA ASP A 216 18.29 -10.53 33.84
C ASP A 216 19.54 -10.99 33.05
N GLY A 217 20.20 -10.09 32.38
CA GLY A 217 21.40 -10.31 31.57
C GLY A 217 21.10 -10.76 30.14
N PHE A 218 19.84 -10.80 29.74
CA PHE A 218 19.41 -11.09 28.38
C PHE A 218 18.84 -9.85 27.71
N ALA A 219 19.13 -9.66 26.43
CA ALA A 219 18.59 -8.53 25.70
C ALA A 219 17.11 -8.76 25.35
N ASP A 220 16.24 -7.81 25.72
CA ASP A 220 14.84 -7.75 25.33
C ASP A 220 14.68 -7.30 23.85
N ILE A 221 15.62 -6.44 23.41
CA ILE A 221 15.67 -5.90 22.03
C ILE A 221 17.13 -6.04 21.55
N PRO A 222 17.38 -6.74 20.44
CA PRO A 222 18.73 -6.88 19.89
C PRO A 222 19.23 -5.56 19.30
N ARG A 223 20.53 -5.46 19.12
CA ARG A 223 21.11 -4.43 18.22
C ARG A 223 20.78 -4.78 16.78
N VAL A 224 20.38 -3.79 16.02
CA VAL A 224 20.08 -3.95 14.60
C VAL A 224 20.75 -2.81 13.83
N GLU A 225 21.45 -3.14 12.79
CA GLU A 225 21.87 -2.18 11.77
C GLU A 225 21.40 -2.69 10.41
N GLN A 226 20.52 -1.93 9.74
CA GLN A 226 19.89 -2.34 8.50
C GLN A 226 20.04 -1.26 7.43
N TYR A 227 20.42 -1.69 6.24
CA TYR A 227 20.37 -0.90 5.02
C TYR A 227 19.44 -1.58 4.03
N ASN A 228 18.48 -0.85 3.50
CA ASN A 228 17.47 -1.38 2.61
C ASN A 228 17.25 -0.40 1.44
N LEU A 229 17.35 -0.87 0.23
CA LEU A 229 17.23 -0.10 -0.98
C LEU A 229 16.32 -0.81 -1.97
N TRP A 230 15.38 -0.09 -2.53
CA TRP A 230 14.49 -0.58 -3.58
C TRP A 230 14.47 0.40 -4.73
N ASN A 231 14.90 -0.04 -5.91
CA ASN A 231 14.74 0.72 -7.15
C ASN A 231 13.73 0.05 -8.07
N ARG A 232 12.78 0.81 -8.54
CA ARG A 232 11.69 0.36 -9.42
C ARG A 232 11.67 1.17 -10.70
N TRP A 233 11.41 0.47 -11.80
CA TRP A 233 11.16 1.01 -13.12
C TRP A 233 9.76 0.61 -13.56
N ALA A 234 8.99 1.55 -14.09
CA ALA A 234 7.66 1.32 -14.60
C ALA A 234 7.50 1.90 -16.01
N TYR A 235 6.95 1.11 -16.90
CA TYR A 235 6.55 1.51 -18.23
C TYR A 235 5.04 1.36 -18.38
N MET A 236 4.37 2.44 -18.80
CA MET A 236 2.93 2.51 -19.02
C MET A 236 2.66 2.70 -20.51
N GLY A 237 2.43 1.62 -21.23
CA GLY A 237 2.05 1.64 -22.64
C GLY A 237 0.54 1.50 -22.81
N ASP A 238 0.05 1.73 -24.04
CA ASP A 238 -1.37 1.69 -24.37
C ASP A 238 -1.96 0.25 -24.31
N ARG A 239 -1.11 -0.77 -24.49
CA ARG A 239 -1.53 -2.18 -24.54
C ARG A 239 -0.96 -3.02 -23.40
N TYR A 240 0.12 -2.60 -22.78
CA TYR A 240 0.78 -3.35 -21.73
C TYR A 240 1.46 -2.42 -20.71
N VAL A 241 1.56 -2.93 -19.50
CA VAL A 241 2.29 -2.31 -18.41
C VAL A 241 3.46 -3.23 -18.07
N PHE A 242 4.65 -2.67 -17.92
CA PHE A 242 5.83 -3.39 -17.48
C PHE A 242 6.37 -2.76 -16.21
N GLN A 243 6.73 -3.58 -15.24
CA GLN A 243 7.42 -3.15 -14.02
C GLN A 243 8.58 -4.08 -13.74
N ALA A 244 9.70 -3.50 -13.37
CA ALA A 244 10.87 -4.20 -12.87
C ALA A 244 11.39 -3.51 -11.62
N GLY A 245 11.91 -4.28 -10.67
CA GLY A 245 12.49 -3.75 -9.44
C GLY A 245 13.66 -4.57 -8.96
N ILE A 246 14.59 -3.89 -8.30
CA ILE A 246 15.75 -4.50 -7.65
C ILE A 246 15.71 -4.06 -6.19
N LYS A 247 15.75 -5.03 -5.27
CA LYS A 247 15.87 -4.81 -3.84
C LYS A 247 17.23 -5.29 -3.36
N VAL A 248 17.89 -4.46 -2.58
CA VAL A 248 19.10 -4.81 -1.85
C VAL A 248 18.85 -4.57 -0.38
N LEU A 249 19.11 -5.57 0.43
CA LEU A 249 18.98 -5.49 1.88
C LEU A 249 20.21 -6.13 2.51
N THR A 250 20.79 -5.45 3.46
CA THR A 250 21.81 -6.00 4.35
C THR A 250 21.45 -5.64 5.78
N GLU A 251 21.63 -6.59 6.68
CA GLU A 251 21.34 -6.43 8.10
C GLU A 251 22.43 -7.10 8.90
N ASP A 252 22.88 -6.43 9.92
CA ASP A 252 23.66 -7.00 11.02
C ASP A 252 22.83 -6.94 12.30
N ARG A 253 22.76 -8.07 12.99
CA ARG A 253 21.92 -8.24 14.19
C ARG A 253 22.70 -8.98 15.26
N ASN A 254 22.91 -8.34 16.41
CA ASN A 254 23.68 -8.84 17.55
C ASN A 254 22.96 -8.67 18.87
#